data_e754c5a7dbebda97fa5d1fba7f0fbf64
#
_entry.id   e754c5a7dbebda97fa5d1fba7f0fbf64
#
_cell.length_a   1.000
_cell.length_b   1.000
_cell.length_c   1.000
_cell.angle_alpha   90.00
_cell.angle_beta   90.00
_cell.angle_gamma   90.00
#
_symmetry.space_group_name_H-M   'P 1'
#
loop_
_entity.id
_entity.type
_entity.pdbx_description
1 polymer ?
#
loop_
_entity_poly.entity_id
_entity_poly.type
_entity_poly.pdbx_seq_one_letter_code
_entity_poly.pdbx_strand_id
1 'polypeptide(L)'
;GAQQAIEYVLTGKAVLGTVPTQDTIVAERFFDESGGMQLVVHAPFGGRINRAWGLALRKRFCVTFDFELQAAATDNGLVISLGEKHSFPLESVFGYLHSKTVREVLIQAVLLAPMFATRWRWNASRSLALLRFSNGKKVPPQIQRMKSEDLLAAVFPDAIACQENLTGERAARQIPDHPLVNETIRDCLTEAMDLEGLTTVLKAIEAGTIRCVAVDTPVPSVFSHEILNANPYAFLDDAPLEERRARAVEMRRTLPPEMLGQVGALDPAAIEDVEREAWPVVRDADELHDALLTLVWLPDMDMQPWTPFLPLLTESGRAVSFPGTSDHASRVTRHDASGWVAAENRERVERLFADGDEEVLVTVVQGWMESIGPTTVTQLADRLHLPVDGVTAAMLKLESQGQVLRGQFRPSASLVTGHASQASSEWCHRRLLARIHRLTI
;
A
#
# COMPACT_ATOMS: atom_id res chain seq x y z
N GLY A 1 0.34 -10.24 26.18
CA GLY A 1 -0.99 -9.78 25.75
C GLY A 1 -1.59 -8.65 26.62
N ALA A 2 -2.08 -8.95 27.85
CA ALA A 2 -2.78 -7.92 28.66
C ALA A 2 -1.86 -6.72 29.01
N GLN A 3 -0.62 -6.97 29.40
CA GLN A 3 0.36 -5.93 29.71
C GLN A 3 0.61 -5.02 28.50
N GLN A 4 0.82 -5.60 27.31
CA GLN A 4 1.02 -4.86 26.05
C GLN A 4 -0.21 -4.00 25.69
N ALA A 5 -1.43 -4.53 25.88
CA ALA A 5 -2.64 -3.75 25.64
C ALA A 5 -2.74 -2.55 26.58
N ILE A 6 -2.38 -2.72 27.86
CA ILE A 6 -2.36 -1.61 28.84
C ILE A 6 -1.33 -0.56 28.42
N GLU A 7 -0.11 -0.97 28.08
CA GLU A 7 0.97 -0.08 27.64
C GLU A 7 0.56 0.70 26.36
N TYR A 8 -0.04 0.01 25.39
CA TYR A 8 -0.55 0.62 24.16
C TYR A 8 -1.57 1.75 24.46
N VAL A 9 -2.56 1.45 25.33
CA VAL A 9 -3.59 2.44 25.69
C VAL A 9 -3.00 3.59 26.48
N LEU A 10 -2.09 3.32 27.43
CA LEU A 10 -1.44 4.37 28.24
C LEU A 10 -0.55 5.27 27.39
N THR A 11 0.22 4.71 26.45
CA THR A 11 1.08 5.46 25.52
C THR A 11 0.22 6.37 24.62
N GLY A 12 -0.83 5.83 24.01
CA GLY A 12 -1.73 6.63 23.18
C GLY A 12 -2.43 7.73 23.96
N LYS A 13 -2.88 7.44 25.18
CA LYS A 13 -3.49 8.43 26.08
C LYS A 13 -2.49 9.54 26.47
N ALA A 14 -1.22 9.21 26.69
CA ALA A 14 -0.21 10.20 27.05
C ALA A 14 0.03 11.21 25.91
N VAL A 15 -0.01 10.73 24.64
CA VAL A 15 0.17 11.58 23.46
C VAL A 15 -1.07 12.41 23.14
N LEU A 16 -2.26 11.79 23.13
CA LEU A 16 -3.51 12.46 22.73
C LEU A 16 -4.24 13.16 23.89
N GLY A 17 -3.78 12.98 25.13
CA GLY A 17 -4.46 13.48 26.34
C GLY A 17 -5.76 12.73 26.69
N THR A 18 -6.25 11.87 25.79
CA THR A 18 -7.47 11.07 25.97
C THR A 18 -7.39 9.77 25.16
N VAL A 19 -8.32 8.85 25.41
CA VAL A 19 -8.47 7.63 24.62
C VAL A 19 -9.66 7.82 23.67
N PRO A 20 -9.51 7.61 22.36
CA PRO A 20 -10.62 7.62 21.42
C PRO A 20 -11.65 6.53 21.78
N THR A 21 -12.91 6.92 21.88
CA THR A 21 -14.04 6.02 22.16
C THR A 21 -15.26 6.45 21.34
N GLN A 22 -16.38 5.74 21.45
CA GLN A 22 -17.62 6.17 20.79
C GLN A 22 -18.19 7.47 21.37
N ASP A 23 -17.79 7.86 22.59
CA ASP A 23 -18.20 9.11 23.23
C ASP A 23 -17.14 10.23 23.10
N THR A 24 -15.95 9.89 22.59
CA THR A 24 -14.84 10.85 22.44
C THR A 24 -14.11 10.61 21.13
N ILE A 25 -14.23 11.54 20.22
CA ILE A 25 -13.53 11.54 18.92
C ILE A 25 -12.32 12.44 19.04
N VAL A 26 -11.20 12.03 18.43
CA VAL A 26 -9.96 12.80 18.43
C VAL A 26 -9.53 13.08 16.99
N ALA A 27 -9.35 14.35 16.66
CA ALA A 27 -8.64 14.76 15.46
C ALA A 27 -7.17 14.98 15.82
N GLU A 28 -6.30 14.19 15.23
CA GLU A 28 -4.84 14.27 15.37
C GLU A 28 -4.22 14.81 14.08
N ARG A 29 -3.36 15.82 14.19
CA ARG A 29 -2.63 16.35 13.06
C ARG A 29 -1.13 16.28 13.33
N PHE A 30 -0.39 15.81 12.34
CA PHE A 30 1.08 15.78 12.33
C PHE A 30 1.59 16.02 10.93
N PHE A 31 2.91 16.23 10.81
CA PHE A 31 3.58 16.42 9.53
C PHE A 31 4.48 15.21 9.25
N ASP A 32 4.46 14.73 8.00
CA ASP A 32 5.38 13.69 7.56
C ASP A 32 6.78 14.27 7.29
N GLU A 33 7.74 13.37 6.96
CA GLU A 33 9.13 13.76 6.70
C GLU A 33 9.29 14.73 5.51
N SER A 34 8.33 14.73 4.58
CA SER A 34 8.31 15.64 3.41
C SER A 34 7.65 16.98 3.71
N GLY A 35 7.11 17.17 4.91
CA GLY A 35 6.37 18.37 5.31
C GLY A 35 4.87 18.30 4.94
N GLY A 36 4.40 17.18 4.40
CA GLY A 36 2.98 16.94 4.12
C GLY A 36 2.16 16.81 5.40
N MET A 37 1.04 17.52 5.47
CA MET A 37 0.14 17.46 6.63
C MET A 37 -0.74 16.23 6.57
N GLN A 38 -0.76 15.47 7.65
CA GLN A 38 -1.62 14.30 7.85
C GLN A 38 -2.67 14.61 8.91
N LEU A 39 -3.92 14.40 8.57
CA LEU A 39 -5.05 14.50 9.48
C LEU A 39 -5.63 13.11 9.74
N VAL A 40 -5.55 12.64 10.97
CA VAL A 40 -6.18 11.41 11.42
C VAL A 40 -7.38 11.75 12.31
N VAL A 41 -8.55 11.19 12.00
CA VAL A 41 -9.72 11.27 12.87
C VAL A 41 -9.94 9.89 13.49
N HIS A 42 -9.64 9.78 14.78
CA HIS A 42 -9.87 8.59 15.57
C HIS A 42 -11.36 8.50 15.92
N ALA A 43 -12.06 7.57 15.30
CA ALA A 43 -13.51 7.41 15.38
C ALA A 43 -13.87 5.92 15.33
N PRO A 44 -13.96 5.20 16.47
CA PRO A 44 -14.17 3.75 16.50
C PRO A 44 -15.65 3.39 16.27
N PHE A 45 -16.21 3.83 15.14
CA PHE A 45 -17.60 3.56 14.73
C PHE A 45 -17.74 2.47 13.70
N GLY A 46 -16.62 1.89 13.24
CA GLY A 46 -16.60 0.86 12.21
C GLY A 46 -16.42 1.41 10.79
N GLY A 47 -15.85 0.57 9.93
CA GLY A 47 -15.39 0.98 8.59
C GLY A 47 -16.49 1.50 7.67
N ARG A 48 -17.76 1.12 7.85
CA ARG A 48 -18.86 1.61 7.01
C ARG A 48 -19.20 3.08 7.32
N ILE A 49 -19.23 3.45 8.57
CA ILE A 49 -19.43 4.85 9.03
C ILE A 49 -18.20 5.68 8.68
N ASN A 50 -17.00 5.20 8.99
CA ASN A 50 -15.76 5.92 8.75
C ASN A 50 -15.49 6.13 7.24
N ARG A 51 -15.86 5.17 6.39
CA ARG A 51 -15.80 5.32 4.93
C ARG A 51 -16.75 6.42 4.43
N ALA A 52 -17.98 6.44 4.92
CA ALA A 52 -18.92 7.52 4.61
C ALA A 52 -18.39 8.88 5.07
N TRP A 53 -17.87 8.93 6.28
CA TRP A 53 -17.30 10.15 6.83
C TRP A 53 -16.09 10.65 6.05
N GLY A 54 -15.12 9.78 5.80
CA GLY A 54 -13.91 10.12 5.02
C GLY A 54 -14.23 10.60 3.62
N LEU A 55 -15.18 9.93 2.93
CA LEU A 55 -15.58 10.33 1.58
C LEU A 55 -16.30 11.69 1.55
N ALA A 56 -17.21 11.93 2.50
CA ALA A 56 -17.90 13.21 2.61
C ALA A 56 -16.96 14.34 3.02
N LEU A 57 -16.06 14.09 3.96
CA LEU A 57 -15.08 15.07 4.42
C LEU A 57 -14.08 15.41 3.29
N ARG A 58 -13.56 14.41 2.58
CA ARG A 58 -12.73 14.59 1.39
C ARG A 58 -13.42 15.51 0.37
N LYS A 59 -14.70 15.27 0.05
CA LYS A 59 -15.46 16.10 -0.87
C LYS A 59 -15.57 17.56 -0.40
N ARG A 60 -15.79 17.77 0.89
CA ARG A 60 -15.83 19.12 1.48
C ARG A 60 -14.49 19.83 1.38
N PHE A 61 -13.40 19.14 1.73
CA PHE A 61 -12.05 19.69 1.63
C PHE A 61 -11.70 20.04 0.17
N CYS A 62 -11.99 19.14 -0.79
CA CYS A 62 -11.74 19.42 -2.21
C CYS A 62 -12.50 20.66 -2.71
N VAL A 63 -13.75 20.86 -2.25
CA VAL A 63 -14.53 22.05 -2.60
C VAL A 63 -14.02 23.30 -1.89
N THR A 64 -13.60 23.19 -0.63
CA THR A 64 -13.17 24.34 0.18
C THR A 64 -11.77 24.83 -0.22
N PHE A 65 -10.85 23.90 -0.51
CA PHE A 65 -9.43 24.21 -0.71
C PHE A 65 -8.94 24.05 -2.14
N ASP A 66 -9.80 23.58 -3.07
CA ASP A 66 -9.52 23.46 -4.50
C ASP A 66 -8.35 22.58 -4.90
N PHE A 67 -8.17 21.45 -4.21
CA PHE A 67 -7.15 20.47 -4.56
C PHE A 67 -7.61 19.03 -4.29
N GLU A 68 -6.93 18.08 -4.91
CA GLU A 68 -7.21 16.67 -4.78
C GLU A 68 -6.56 16.10 -3.51
N LEU A 69 -7.36 15.41 -2.69
CA LEU A 69 -6.97 14.84 -1.42
C LEU A 69 -7.00 13.33 -1.46
N GLN A 70 -6.04 12.73 -0.77
CA GLN A 70 -6.05 11.31 -0.50
C GLN A 70 -6.75 11.07 0.84
N ALA A 71 -7.61 10.05 0.86
CA ALA A 71 -8.28 9.63 2.08
C ALA A 71 -8.34 8.12 2.17
N ALA A 72 -8.18 7.59 3.39
CA ALA A 72 -8.39 6.17 3.69
C ALA A 72 -9.19 6.03 4.97
N ALA A 73 -9.95 4.94 5.10
CA ALA A 73 -10.77 4.67 6.26
C ALA A 73 -10.63 3.23 6.73
N THR A 74 -10.56 3.06 8.05
CA THR A 74 -10.51 1.78 8.78
C THR A 74 -11.68 1.70 9.75
N ASP A 75 -11.77 0.62 10.53
CA ASP A 75 -12.79 0.48 11.56
C ASP A 75 -12.62 1.48 12.72
N ASN A 76 -11.40 1.90 12.99
CA ASN A 76 -11.06 2.76 14.12
C ASN A 76 -10.92 4.25 13.77
N GLY A 77 -10.98 4.60 12.49
CA GLY A 77 -10.88 6.00 12.08
C GLY A 77 -10.66 6.19 10.59
N LEU A 78 -10.28 7.40 10.25
CA LEU A 78 -9.93 7.78 8.87
C LEU A 78 -8.71 8.68 8.87
N VAL A 79 -8.00 8.69 7.75
CA VAL A 79 -6.88 9.60 7.49
C VAL A 79 -7.13 10.38 6.21
N ILE A 80 -6.75 11.65 6.22
CA ILE A 80 -6.73 12.52 5.05
C ILE A 80 -5.33 13.12 4.94
N SER A 81 -4.69 12.89 3.78
CA SER A 81 -3.41 13.50 3.43
C SER A 81 -3.67 14.85 2.79
N LEU A 82 -3.17 15.90 3.43
CA LEU A 82 -3.29 17.28 3.02
C LEU A 82 -1.90 17.76 2.57
N GLY A 83 -1.78 18.37 1.40
CA GLY A 83 -0.49 18.89 0.93
C GLY A 83 0.04 20.04 1.81
N GLU A 84 1.27 20.50 1.55
CA GLU A 84 2.04 21.46 2.37
C GLU A 84 1.41 22.85 2.54
N LYS A 85 0.37 23.22 1.76
CA LYS A 85 -0.06 24.62 1.58
C LYS A 85 -1.30 25.03 2.39
N HIS A 86 -1.85 24.16 3.23
CA HIS A 86 -3.15 24.42 3.84
C HIS A 86 -3.07 24.46 5.36
N SER A 87 -3.48 25.58 5.93
CA SER A 87 -3.59 25.76 7.38
C SER A 87 -5.04 26.07 7.73
N PHE A 88 -5.58 25.37 8.72
CA PHE A 88 -6.89 25.63 9.31
C PHE A 88 -6.86 25.25 10.79
N PRO A 89 -7.73 25.88 11.63
CA PRO A 89 -7.91 25.45 13.01
C PRO A 89 -8.37 24.01 13.06
N LEU A 90 -7.63 23.13 13.76
CA LEU A 90 -7.88 21.70 13.73
C LEU A 90 -9.28 21.34 14.23
N GLU A 91 -9.80 22.09 15.23
CA GLU A 91 -11.14 21.93 15.79
C GLU A 91 -12.24 22.12 14.74
N SER A 92 -11.99 22.93 13.69
CA SER A 92 -12.99 23.19 12.65
C SER A 92 -13.35 21.93 11.83
N VAL A 93 -12.52 20.88 11.89
CA VAL A 93 -12.77 19.62 11.18
C VAL A 93 -14.10 18.97 11.56
N PHE A 94 -14.50 19.10 12.80
CA PHE A 94 -15.76 18.56 13.32
C PHE A 94 -16.99 19.31 12.82
N GLY A 95 -16.81 20.55 12.33
CA GLY A 95 -17.89 21.40 11.80
C GLY A 95 -18.02 21.38 10.26
N TYR A 96 -17.14 20.70 9.52
CA TYR A 96 -17.23 20.69 8.04
C TYR A 96 -18.39 19.87 7.50
N LEU A 97 -18.94 18.95 8.26
CA LEU A 97 -20.12 18.16 7.89
C LEU A 97 -21.25 18.40 8.88
N HIS A 98 -22.45 18.51 8.36
CA HIS A 98 -23.67 18.67 9.13
C HIS A 98 -24.65 17.55 8.86
N SER A 99 -25.35 17.09 9.90
CA SER A 99 -26.32 15.99 9.82
C SER A 99 -27.43 16.23 8.78
N LYS A 100 -27.79 17.49 8.53
CA LYS A 100 -28.83 17.87 7.56
C LYS A 100 -28.38 17.84 6.10
N THR A 101 -27.07 18.01 5.81
CA THR A 101 -26.54 18.15 4.44
C THR A 101 -25.60 17.00 4.03
N VAL A 102 -25.23 16.14 4.97
CA VAL A 102 -24.27 15.05 4.72
C VAL A 102 -24.75 14.11 3.62
N ARG A 103 -26.07 13.89 3.51
CA ARG A 103 -26.65 13.02 2.46
C ARG A 103 -26.33 13.55 1.07
N GLU A 104 -26.58 14.81 0.80
CA GLU A 104 -26.33 15.45 -0.50
C GLU A 104 -24.85 15.47 -0.83
N VAL A 105 -24.01 15.81 0.16
CA VAL A 105 -22.54 15.79 0.02
C VAL A 105 -22.07 14.40 -0.34
N LEU A 106 -22.56 13.37 0.37
CA LEU A 106 -22.14 12.00 0.17
C LEU A 106 -22.60 11.42 -1.17
N ILE A 107 -23.82 11.76 -1.63
CA ILE A 107 -24.31 11.38 -2.95
C ILE A 107 -23.35 11.92 -4.03
N GLN A 108 -23.00 13.21 -3.99
CA GLN A 108 -22.06 13.79 -4.96
C GLN A 108 -20.64 13.20 -4.85
N ALA A 109 -20.21 12.83 -3.65
CA ALA A 109 -18.90 12.21 -3.44
C ALA A 109 -18.83 10.78 -3.99
N VAL A 110 -19.90 10.00 -3.81
CA VAL A 110 -20.01 8.61 -4.27
C VAL A 110 -19.89 8.49 -5.78
N LEU A 111 -20.44 9.44 -6.54
CA LEU A 111 -20.39 9.41 -8.01
C LEU A 111 -18.96 9.40 -8.58
N LEU A 112 -17.99 9.86 -7.79
CA LEU A 112 -16.56 9.89 -8.13
C LEU A 112 -15.77 8.74 -7.48
N ALA A 113 -16.43 7.90 -6.71
CA ALA A 113 -15.75 6.83 -5.97
C ALA A 113 -15.83 5.49 -6.74
N PRO A 114 -14.77 4.65 -6.67
CA PRO A 114 -14.72 3.34 -7.35
C PRO A 114 -15.87 2.41 -6.98
N MET A 115 -16.43 2.61 -5.79
CA MET A 115 -17.55 1.81 -5.31
C MET A 115 -18.80 2.01 -6.16
N PHE A 116 -19.02 3.19 -6.73
CA PHE A 116 -20.18 3.46 -7.60
C PHE A 116 -20.15 2.58 -8.85
N ALA A 117 -19.04 2.60 -9.60
CA ALA A 117 -18.87 1.78 -10.80
C ALA A 117 -19.00 0.27 -10.51
N THR A 118 -18.49 -0.17 -9.36
CA THR A 118 -18.61 -1.55 -8.93
C THR A 118 -20.05 -1.94 -8.61
N ARG A 119 -20.79 -1.14 -7.85
CA ARG A 119 -22.19 -1.36 -7.50
C ARG A 119 -23.10 -1.21 -8.72
N TRP A 120 -22.84 -0.25 -9.59
CA TRP A 120 -23.52 -0.11 -10.87
C TRP A 120 -23.46 -1.39 -11.70
N ARG A 121 -22.26 -1.96 -11.90
CA ARG A 121 -22.09 -3.22 -12.63
C ARG A 121 -22.85 -4.37 -11.99
N TRP A 122 -22.89 -4.44 -10.65
CA TRP A 122 -23.64 -5.48 -9.94
C TRP A 122 -25.15 -5.31 -10.14
N ASN A 123 -25.66 -4.09 -10.03
CA ASN A 123 -27.07 -3.80 -10.22
C ASN A 123 -27.52 -4.03 -11.67
N ALA A 124 -26.72 -3.57 -12.64
CA ALA A 124 -26.96 -3.85 -14.05
C ALA A 124 -26.94 -5.35 -14.38
N SER A 125 -26.09 -6.14 -13.69
CA SER A 125 -26.06 -7.60 -13.86
C SER A 125 -27.25 -8.29 -13.17
N ARG A 126 -27.66 -7.83 -11.99
CA ARG A 126 -28.82 -8.37 -11.24
C ARG A 126 -30.13 -8.07 -11.95
N SER A 127 -30.26 -6.90 -12.55
CA SER A 127 -31.42 -6.49 -13.34
C SER A 127 -31.48 -7.10 -14.74
N LEU A 128 -30.47 -7.93 -15.10
CA LEU A 128 -30.31 -8.52 -16.43
C LEU A 128 -30.08 -7.50 -17.57
N ALA A 129 -29.81 -6.25 -17.26
CA ALA A 129 -29.36 -5.26 -18.25
C ALA A 129 -27.97 -5.63 -18.81
N LEU A 130 -27.16 -6.34 -18.02
CA LEU A 130 -25.90 -6.93 -18.45
C LEU A 130 -25.94 -8.43 -18.28
N LEU A 131 -25.78 -9.16 -19.38
CA LEU A 131 -25.81 -10.61 -19.36
C LEU A 131 -24.45 -11.20 -18.93
N ARG A 132 -24.47 -12.12 -17.98
CA ARG A 132 -23.28 -12.90 -17.56
C ARG A 132 -22.90 -13.99 -18.55
N PHE A 133 -23.87 -14.45 -19.33
CA PHE A 133 -23.72 -15.49 -20.36
C PHE A 133 -24.29 -14.98 -21.67
N SER A 134 -23.63 -15.30 -22.78
CA SER A 134 -24.11 -15.04 -24.14
C SER A 134 -23.82 -16.28 -24.97
N ASN A 135 -24.82 -16.78 -25.68
CA ASN A 135 -24.73 -17.99 -26.50
C ASN A 135 -24.15 -19.22 -25.74
N GLY A 136 -24.58 -19.42 -24.50
CA GLY A 136 -24.09 -20.52 -23.63
C GLY A 136 -22.68 -20.36 -23.07
N LYS A 137 -21.98 -19.30 -23.41
CA LYS A 137 -20.61 -19.01 -22.90
C LYS A 137 -20.63 -17.86 -21.89
N LYS A 138 -19.77 -17.96 -20.87
CA LYS A 138 -19.57 -16.91 -19.88
C LYS A 138 -18.91 -15.70 -20.54
N VAL A 139 -19.49 -14.50 -20.35
CA VAL A 139 -18.91 -13.25 -20.85
C VAL A 139 -17.65 -12.93 -20.05
N PRO A 140 -16.49 -12.67 -20.67
CA PRO A 140 -15.26 -12.31 -19.98
C PRO A 140 -15.43 -11.07 -19.08
N PRO A 141 -14.77 -11.00 -17.91
CA PRO A 141 -14.92 -9.88 -16.98
C PRO A 141 -14.59 -8.51 -17.57
N GLN A 142 -13.62 -8.43 -18.47
CA GLN A 142 -13.26 -7.19 -19.17
C GLN A 142 -14.39 -6.68 -20.05
N ILE A 143 -15.02 -7.58 -20.81
CA ILE A 143 -16.17 -7.23 -21.66
C ILE A 143 -17.38 -6.82 -20.81
N GLN A 144 -17.58 -7.46 -19.63
CA GLN A 144 -18.63 -7.03 -18.71
C GLN A 144 -18.36 -5.61 -18.15
N ARG A 145 -17.11 -5.27 -17.84
CA ARG A 145 -16.76 -3.90 -17.41
C ARG A 145 -17.05 -2.89 -18.51
N MET A 146 -16.53 -3.13 -19.71
CA MET A 146 -16.74 -2.25 -20.86
C MET A 146 -18.23 -2.01 -21.12
N LYS A 147 -19.03 -3.08 -21.21
CA LYS A 147 -20.49 -2.95 -21.39
C LYS A 147 -21.20 -2.23 -20.25
N SER A 148 -20.66 -2.37 -19.01
CA SER A 148 -21.16 -1.65 -17.84
C SER A 148 -20.90 -0.14 -17.93
N GLU A 149 -19.73 0.23 -18.42
CA GLU A 149 -19.32 1.62 -18.63
C GLU A 149 -20.11 2.23 -19.78
N ASP A 150 -20.28 1.52 -20.90
CA ASP A 150 -21.12 1.94 -22.03
C ASP A 150 -22.57 2.20 -21.58
N LEU A 151 -23.12 1.29 -20.76
CA LEU A 151 -24.48 1.46 -20.23
C LEU A 151 -24.55 2.66 -19.28
N LEU A 152 -23.54 2.87 -18.45
CA LEU A 152 -23.47 4.03 -17.55
C LEU A 152 -23.39 5.33 -18.36
N ALA A 153 -22.55 5.37 -19.40
CA ALA A 153 -22.44 6.53 -20.30
C ALA A 153 -23.77 6.88 -21.00
N ALA A 154 -24.53 5.86 -21.39
CA ALA A 154 -25.83 6.04 -22.03
C ALA A 154 -26.90 6.55 -21.06
N VAL A 155 -26.89 6.08 -19.81
CA VAL A 155 -27.92 6.39 -18.79
C VAL A 155 -27.56 7.66 -18.02
N PHE A 156 -26.27 7.85 -17.71
CA PHE A 156 -25.75 8.94 -16.90
C PHE A 156 -24.42 9.47 -17.45
N PRO A 157 -24.44 10.23 -18.56
CA PRO A 157 -23.23 10.76 -19.20
C PRO A 157 -22.34 11.57 -18.25
N ASP A 158 -22.93 12.37 -17.38
CA ASP A 158 -22.21 13.22 -16.42
C ASP A 158 -21.40 12.42 -15.39
N ALA A 159 -21.74 11.15 -15.16
CA ALA A 159 -20.96 10.30 -14.25
C ALA A 159 -19.56 9.97 -14.79
N ILE A 160 -19.40 10.00 -16.13
CA ILE A 160 -18.15 9.66 -16.83
C ILE A 160 -17.42 10.90 -17.33
N ALA A 161 -18.12 12.04 -17.46
CA ALA A 161 -17.53 13.28 -17.94
C ALA A 161 -16.39 13.74 -17.03
N CYS A 162 -15.24 14.08 -17.63
CA CYS A 162 -14.16 14.76 -16.92
C CYS A 162 -14.66 16.05 -16.27
N GLN A 163 -14.15 16.36 -15.09
CA GLN A 163 -14.53 17.55 -14.34
C GLN A 163 -14.29 18.85 -15.14
N GLU A 164 -13.31 18.85 -16.04
CA GLU A 164 -12.96 19.94 -16.95
C GLU A 164 -14.04 20.22 -18.03
N ASN A 165 -14.85 19.22 -18.35
CA ASN A 165 -15.92 19.33 -19.37
C ASN A 165 -17.28 19.74 -18.79
N LEU A 166 -17.38 19.87 -17.45
CA LEU A 166 -18.60 20.38 -16.80
C LEU A 166 -18.57 21.89 -16.84
N THR A 167 -19.28 22.47 -17.79
CA THR A 167 -19.44 23.91 -17.93
C THR A 167 -20.27 24.50 -16.79
N GLY A 168 -19.67 25.43 -16.05
CA GLY A 168 -20.31 26.16 -14.95
C GLY A 168 -19.58 25.94 -13.61
N GLU A 169 -19.60 26.96 -12.76
CA GLU A 169 -19.00 26.91 -11.42
C GLU A 169 -19.40 25.63 -10.69
N ARG A 170 -18.44 24.68 -10.50
CA ARG A 170 -18.51 23.51 -9.63
C ARG A 170 -19.91 22.96 -9.34
N ALA A 171 -20.76 22.92 -10.39
CA ALA A 171 -22.17 22.55 -10.28
C ALA A 171 -22.27 21.09 -9.77
N ALA A 172 -23.14 20.84 -8.81
CA ALA A 172 -23.53 19.50 -8.43
C ALA A 172 -24.00 18.75 -9.68
N ARG A 173 -23.50 17.52 -9.90
CA ARG A 173 -23.91 16.69 -11.04
C ARG A 173 -25.40 16.45 -10.97
N GLN A 174 -26.11 16.65 -12.09
CA GLN A 174 -27.52 16.34 -12.17
C GLN A 174 -27.71 14.85 -12.29
N ILE A 175 -28.35 14.27 -11.28
CA ILE A 175 -28.57 12.83 -11.22
C ILE A 175 -29.86 12.50 -11.95
N PRO A 176 -29.82 11.64 -12.98
CA PRO A 176 -31.04 11.25 -13.69
C PRO A 176 -31.92 10.37 -12.78
N ASP A 177 -33.23 10.57 -12.87
CA ASP A 177 -34.20 9.69 -12.22
C ASP A 177 -34.32 8.37 -13.00
N HIS A 178 -33.40 7.45 -12.74
CA HIS A 178 -33.33 6.15 -13.39
C HIS A 178 -33.17 5.04 -12.34
N PRO A 179 -33.96 3.93 -12.42
CA PRO A 179 -34.00 2.88 -11.39
C PRO A 179 -32.62 2.32 -11.04
N LEU A 180 -31.75 2.06 -12.03
CA LEU A 180 -30.42 1.55 -11.78
C LEU A 180 -29.51 2.57 -11.08
N VAL A 181 -29.64 3.85 -11.40
CA VAL A 181 -28.85 4.93 -10.75
C VAL A 181 -29.30 5.06 -9.31
N ASN A 182 -30.61 5.16 -9.08
CA ASN A 182 -31.18 5.28 -7.74
C ASN A 182 -30.81 4.10 -6.85
N GLU A 183 -30.91 2.87 -7.38
CA GLU A 183 -30.54 1.67 -6.67
C GLU A 183 -29.03 1.63 -6.36
N THR A 184 -28.21 2.04 -7.31
CA THR A 184 -26.75 2.06 -7.12
C THR A 184 -26.33 3.06 -6.04
N ILE A 185 -26.93 4.25 -6.04
CA ILE A 185 -26.71 5.25 -4.99
C ILE A 185 -27.18 4.70 -3.65
N ARG A 186 -28.35 4.09 -3.57
CA ARG A 186 -28.87 3.46 -2.36
C ARG A 186 -27.92 2.41 -1.83
N ASP A 187 -27.47 1.48 -2.66
CA ASP A 187 -26.52 0.43 -2.27
C ASP A 187 -25.20 1.00 -1.74
N CYS A 188 -24.69 2.07 -2.37
CA CYS A 188 -23.49 2.73 -1.89
C CYS A 188 -23.68 3.35 -0.50
N LEU A 189 -24.82 4.01 -0.27
CA LEU A 189 -25.09 4.75 0.96
C LEU A 189 -25.47 3.84 2.13
N THR A 190 -26.11 2.68 1.87
CA THR A 190 -26.68 1.83 2.93
C THR A 190 -25.99 0.49 3.10
N GLU A 191 -25.38 -0.09 2.04
CA GLU A 191 -24.69 -1.38 2.14
C GLU A 191 -23.16 -1.23 2.18
N ALA A 192 -22.57 -0.44 1.26
CA ALA A 192 -21.13 -0.22 1.26
C ALA A 192 -20.69 0.74 2.37
N MET A 193 -21.56 1.67 2.70
CA MET A 193 -21.43 2.64 3.78
C MET A 193 -22.64 2.56 4.72
N ASP A 194 -22.61 3.36 5.77
CA ASP A 194 -23.72 3.53 6.72
C ASP A 194 -23.99 5.02 6.90
N LEU A 195 -24.78 5.58 6.00
CA LEU A 195 -25.19 6.99 6.06
C LEU A 195 -26.04 7.30 7.28
N GLU A 196 -26.90 6.37 7.71
CA GLU A 196 -27.78 6.57 8.86
C GLU A 196 -26.98 6.62 10.15
N GLY A 197 -26.03 5.69 10.32
CA GLY A 197 -25.06 5.70 11.42
C GLY A 197 -24.22 6.98 11.44
N LEU A 198 -23.70 7.42 10.28
CA LEU A 198 -22.95 8.68 10.18
C LEU A 198 -23.82 9.88 10.57
N THR A 199 -25.06 9.93 10.09
CA THR A 199 -26.00 11.01 10.42
C THR A 199 -26.27 11.07 11.93
N THR A 200 -26.35 9.92 12.58
CA THR A 200 -26.54 9.82 14.03
C THR A 200 -25.31 10.32 14.80
N VAL A 201 -24.10 9.95 14.34
CA VAL A 201 -22.85 10.46 14.93
C VAL A 201 -22.76 11.98 14.77
N LEU A 202 -23.04 12.53 13.57
CA LEU A 202 -23.02 13.97 13.35
C LEU A 202 -24.03 14.72 14.23
N LYS A 203 -25.24 14.20 14.40
CA LYS A 203 -26.22 14.76 15.36
C LYS A 203 -25.71 14.76 16.79
N ALA A 204 -25.02 13.70 17.19
CA ALA A 204 -24.45 13.61 18.54
C ALA A 204 -23.28 14.60 18.75
N ILE A 205 -22.47 14.85 17.70
CA ILE A 205 -21.45 15.91 17.70
C ILE A 205 -22.11 17.28 17.80
N GLU A 206 -23.11 17.56 16.96
CA GLU A 206 -23.85 18.84 16.94
C GLU A 206 -24.55 19.12 18.30
N ALA A 207 -25.04 18.09 18.97
CA ALA A 207 -25.66 18.17 20.29
C ALA A 207 -24.64 18.25 21.42
N GLY A 208 -23.35 18.08 21.19
CA GLY A 208 -22.31 18.04 22.22
C GLY A 208 -22.32 16.80 23.10
N THR A 209 -23.04 15.73 22.70
CA THR A 209 -23.06 14.46 23.43
C THR A 209 -21.84 13.61 23.16
N ILE A 210 -21.21 13.79 21.99
CA ILE A 210 -19.89 13.26 21.69
C ILE A 210 -18.86 14.37 21.91
N ARG A 211 -17.85 14.09 22.72
CA ARG A 211 -16.74 15.00 22.97
C ARG A 211 -15.78 14.98 21.77
N CYS A 212 -15.48 16.15 21.22
CA CYS A 212 -14.50 16.33 20.16
C CYS A 212 -13.20 16.94 20.72
N VAL A 213 -12.08 16.33 20.44
CA VAL A 213 -10.74 16.75 20.89
C VAL A 213 -9.85 16.92 19.67
N ALA A 214 -9.12 18.02 19.60
CA ALA A 214 -8.16 18.31 18.54
C ALA A 214 -6.76 18.40 19.14
N VAL A 215 -5.79 17.68 18.56
CA VAL A 215 -4.42 17.60 19.07
C VAL A 215 -3.43 17.66 17.90
N ASP A 216 -2.48 18.59 17.97
CA ASP A 216 -1.29 18.61 17.13
C ASP A 216 -0.20 17.78 17.80
N THR A 217 0.33 16.80 17.09
CA THR A 217 1.38 15.92 17.60
C THR A 217 2.65 16.02 16.74
N PRO A 218 3.87 16.00 17.35
CA PRO A 218 5.11 16.04 16.60
C PRO A 218 5.34 14.76 15.77
N VAL A 219 4.81 13.64 16.24
CA VAL A 219 4.85 12.32 15.59
C VAL A 219 3.49 11.64 15.76
N PRO A 220 3.08 10.75 14.84
CA PRO A 220 1.81 10.06 14.94
C PRO A 220 1.71 9.24 16.23
N SER A 221 0.54 9.30 16.88
CA SER A 221 0.27 8.50 18.07
C SER A 221 0.21 7.01 17.74
N VAL A 222 0.36 6.14 18.75
CA VAL A 222 0.21 4.69 18.57
C VAL A 222 -1.15 4.30 18.02
N PHE A 223 -2.21 5.06 18.33
CA PHE A 223 -3.55 4.82 17.78
C PHE A 223 -3.64 5.11 16.29
N SER A 224 -2.80 6.00 15.75
CA SER A 224 -2.73 6.30 14.32
C SER A 224 -2.10 5.18 13.51
N HIS A 225 -1.31 4.28 14.13
CA HIS A 225 -0.55 3.26 13.41
C HIS A 225 -1.42 2.32 12.60
N GLU A 226 -2.54 1.86 13.13
CA GLU A 226 -3.47 0.99 12.41
C GLU A 226 -4.06 1.72 11.19
N ILE A 227 -4.41 2.99 11.36
CA ILE A 227 -5.02 3.82 10.31
C ILE A 227 -4.00 4.12 9.21
N LEU A 228 -2.76 4.46 9.58
CA LEU A 228 -1.65 4.72 8.65
C LEU A 228 -1.15 3.45 7.96
N ASN A 229 -1.24 2.30 8.62
CA ASN A 229 -0.97 0.99 8.02
C ASN A 229 -2.14 0.45 7.20
N ALA A 230 -3.09 1.31 6.83
CA ALA A 230 -4.27 0.91 6.07
C ALA A 230 -3.91 0.11 4.81
N ASN A 231 -4.73 -0.90 4.54
CA ASN A 231 -4.63 -1.70 3.33
C ASN A 231 -4.86 -0.80 2.09
N PRO A 232 -4.18 -1.01 0.94
CA PRO A 232 -4.47 -0.28 -0.30
C PRO A 232 -5.94 -0.21 -0.71
N TYR A 233 -6.77 -1.14 -0.26
CA TYR A 233 -8.22 -1.13 -0.47
C TYR A 233 -9.01 -0.20 0.47
N ALA A 234 -8.38 0.33 1.50
CA ALA A 234 -8.98 1.32 2.40
C ALA A 234 -9.03 2.73 1.80
N PHE A 235 -8.24 3.00 0.75
CA PHE A 235 -8.26 4.27 0.03
C PHE A 235 -9.60 4.49 -0.66
N LEU A 236 -10.09 5.72 -0.58
CA LEU A 236 -11.43 6.13 -1.04
C LEU A 236 -11.42 6.74 -2.45
N ASP A 237 -10.26 6.92 -3.06
CA ASP A 237 -10.07 7.47 -4.39
C ASP A 237 -10.02 6.38 -5.49
N ASP A 238 -10.07 6.80 -6.76
CA ASP A 238 -10.06 5.92 -7.94
C ASP A 238 -8.65 5.69 -8.51
N ALA A 239 -7.62 5.92 -7.73
CA ALA A 239 -6.25 5.68 -8.18
C ALA A 239 -6.02 4.20 -8.51
N PRO A 240 -5.16 3.87 -9.50
CA PRO A 240 -4.76 2.52 -9.80
C PRO A 240 -4.24 1.78 -8.56
N LEU A 241 -4.40 0.45 -8.53
CA LEU A 241 -3.99 -0.36 -7.37
C LEU A 241 -2.50 -0.17 -7.02
N GLU A 242 -1.65 -0.03 -8.03
CA GLU A 242 -0.21 0.18 -7.84
C GLU A 242 0.07 1.53 -7.17
N GLU A 243 -0.61 2.58 -7.57
CA GLU A 243 -0.50 3.89 -6.95
C GLU A 243 -1.00 3.87 -5.50
N ARG A 244 -2.14 3.22 -5.23
CA ARG A 244 -2.64 3.03 -3.86
C ARG A 244 -1.68 2.22 -2.99
N ARG A 245 -0.94 1.27 -3.57
CA ARG A 245 0.12 0.53 -2.89
C ARG A 245 1.31 1.44 -2.54
N ALA A 246 1.75 2.25 -3.49
CA ALA A 246 2.82 3.22 -3.27
C ALA A 246 2.45 4.21 -2.15
N ARG A 247 1.24 4.74 -2.18
CA ARG A 247 0.71 5.64 -1.14
C ARG A 247 0.63 4.96 0.25
N ALA A 248 0.22 3.68 0.30
CA ALA A 248 0.22 2.94 1.55
C ALA A 248 1.63 2.75 2.13
N VAL A 249 2.63 2.62 1.29
CA VAL A 249 4.05 2.58 1.71
C VAL A 249 4.50 3.95 2.21
N GLU A 250 4.16 5.02 1.50
CA GLU A 250 4.50 6.39 1.89
C GLU A 250 3.89 6.77 3.24
N MET A 251 2.61 6.45 3.46
CA MET A 251 1.95 6.66 4.76
C MET A 251 2.64 5.90 5.90
N ARG A 252 3.15 4.69 5.65
CA ARG A 252 3.89 3.93 6.66
C ARG A 252 5.23 4.55 7.04
N ARG A 253 5.87 5.29 6.13
CA ARG A 253 7.12 6.00 6.41
C ARG A 253 6.96 7.11 7.44
N THR A 254 5.73 7.59 7.67
CA THR A 254 5.45 8.57 8.72
C THR A 254 5.54 7.98 10.12
N LEU A 255 5.61 6.64 10.26
CA LEU A 255 5.72 5.97 11.54
C LEU A 255 7.18 5.95 12.03
N PRO A 256 7.46 6.37 13.27
CA PRO A 256 8.81 6.30 13.84
C PRO A 256 9.38 4.88 13.78
N PRO A 257 10.65 4.70 13.36
CA PRO A 257 11.28 3.38 13.25
C PRO A 257 11.27 2.56 14.55
N GLU A 258 11.35 3.24 15.68
CA GLU A 258 11.34 2.63 17.03
C GLU A 258 10.00 1.96 17.37
N MET A 259 8.92 2.44 16.78
CA MET A 259 7.58 1.92 17.01
C MET A 259 7.21 0.79 16.03
N LEU A 260 7.84 0.71 14.87
CA LEU A 260 7.69 -0.40 13.93
C LEU A 260 8.21 -1.73 14.53
N GLY A 261 9.18 -1.66 15.45
CA GLY A 261 9.75 -2.83 16.15
C GLY A 261 8.90 -3.38 17.31
N GLN A 262 7.89 -2.64 17.78
CA GLN A 262 7.08 -3.04 18.94
C GLN A 262 5.73 -3.68 18.58
N VAL A 263 5.26 -3.49 17.35
CA VAL A 263 3.97 -4.02 16.90
C VAL A 263 4.19 -5.37 16.22
N GLY A 264 4.16 -6.43 17.02
CA GLY A 264 4.13 -7.82 16.54
C GLY A 264 5.49 -8.31 16.04
N ALA A 265 6.39 -8.68 16.99
CA ALA A 265 7.58 -9.44 16.61
C ALA A 265 7.17 -10.68 15.82
N LEU A 266 7.76 -10.84 14.62
CA LEU A 266 7.55 -12.02 13.81
C LEU A 266 8.21 -13.23 14.49
N ASP A 267 7.58 -14.40 14.37
CA ASP A 267 8.19 -15.63 14.87
C ASP A 267 9.43 -15.98 14.04
N PRO A 268 10.61 -16.10 14.65
CA PRO A 268 11.83 -16.49 13.94
C PRO A 268 11.69 -17.82 13.18
N ALA A 269 10.96 -18.78 13.72
CA ALA A 269 10.72 -20.05 13.06
C ALA A 269 9.87 -19.86 11.79
N ALA A 270 8.86 -18.99 11.83
CA ALA A 270 8.07 -18.64 10.66
C ALA A 270 8.90 -17.93 9.57
N ILE A 271 9.87 -17.10 9.97
CA ILE A 271 10.81 -16.47 9.03
C ILE A 271 11.66 -17.54 8.34
N GLU A 272 12.30 -18.44 9.11
CA GLU A 272 13.16 -19.51 8.59
C GLU A 272 12.40 -20.46 7.65
N ASP A 273 11.15 -20.81 7.98
CA ASP A 273 10.32 -21.68 7.16
C ASP A 273 9.99 -21.01 5.81
N VAL A 274 9.61 -19.73 5.83
CA VAL A 274 9.29 -18.99 4.59
C VAL A 274 10.56 -18.76 3.76
N GLU A 275 11.70 -18.48 4.36
CA GLU A 275 13.00 -18.36 3.65
C GLU A 275 13.34 -19.64 2.91
N ARG A 276 13.21 -20.79 3.58
CA ARG A 276 13.49 -22.11 3.00
C ARG A 276 12.55 -22.43 1.83
N GLU A 277 11.28 -22.07 1.95
CA GLU A 277 10.27 -22.29 0.91
C GLU A 277 10.34 -21.30 -0.25
N ALA A 278 10.86 -20.09 -0.03
CA ALA A 278 10.99 -19.06 -1.06
C ALA A 278 12.21 -19.27 -1.94
N TRP A 279 13.28 -19.86 -1.38
CA TRP A 279 14.49 -20.18 -2.15
C TRP A 279 14.19 -21.24 -3.23
N PRO A 280 14.68 -21.08 -4.47
CA PRO A 280 14.38 -22.01 -5.54
C PRO A 280 14.81 -23.45 -5.20
N VAL A 281 13.89 -24.39 -5.40
CA VAL A 281 14.18 -25.83 -5.27
C VAL A 281 14.52 -26.36 -6.65
N VAL A 282 15.80 -26.72 -6.86
CA VAL A 282 16.32 -27.18 -8.15
C VAL A 282 16.58 -28.68 -8.09
N ARG A 283 15.90 -29.45 -8.93
CA ARG A 283 15.98 -30.92 -9.04
C ARG A 283 16.58 -31.38 -10.34
N ASP A 284 16.60 -30.51 -11.35
CA ASP A 284 17.13 -30.80 -12.68
C ASP A 284 17.70 -29.52 -13.35
N ALA A 285 18.22 -29.66 -14.57
CA ALA A 285 18.83 -28.57 -15.32
C ALA A 285 17.80 -27.52 -15.79
N ASP A 286 16.56 -27.93 -16.06
CA ASP A 286 15.51 -27.00 -16.50
C ASP A 286 15.06 -26.10 -15.35
N GLU A 287 14.89 -26.67 -14.16
CA GLU A 287 14.60 -25.90 -12.94
C GLU A 287 15.79 -24.98 -12.55
N LEU A 288 17.05 -25.39 -12.80
CA LEU A 288 18.20 -24.50 -12.64
C LEU A 288 18.14 -23.32 -13.61
N HIS A 289 17.77 -23.57 -14.85
CA HIS A 289 17.61 -22.50 -15.83
C HIS A 289 16.52 -21.49 -15.42
N ASP A 290 15.38 -21.99 -14.95
CA ASP A 290 14.29 -21.14 -14.45
C ASP A 290 14.73 -20.30 -13.22
N ALA A 291 15.52 -20.89 -12.32
CA ALA A 291 16.10 -20.17 -11.19
C ALA A 291 17.06 -19.05 -11.67
N LEU A 292 17.91 -19.33 -12.69
CA LEU A 292 18.79 -18.32 -13.28
C LEU A 292 18.02 -17.21 -14.00
N LEU A 293 16.88 -17.51 -14.62
CA LEU A 293 16.01 -16.51 -15.23
C LEU A 293 15.37 -15.60 -14.17
N THR A 294 14.95 -16.17 -13.04
CA THR A 294 14.31 -15.44 -11.93
C THR A 294 15.29 -14.57 -11.16
N LEU A 295 16.44 -15.12 -10.77
CA LEU A 295 17.47 -14.43 -9.99
C LEU A 295 18.30 -13.47 -10.85
N VAL A 296 18.34 -13.67 -12.19
CA VAL A 296 19.05 -12.91 -13.21
C VAL A 296 20.57 -13.02 -13.09
N TRP A 297 21.11 -12.83 -11.91
CA TRP A 297 22.53 -12.95 -11.53
C TRP A 297 22.67 -13.85 -10.31
N LEU A 298 23.49 -14.89 -10.39
CA LEU A 298 23.74 -15.85 -9.32
C LEU A 298 25.23 -15.97 -9.03
N PRO A 299 25.72 -15.50 -7.87
CA PRO A 299 27.12 -15.68 -7.44
C PRO A 299 27.52 -17.15 -7.30
N ASP A 300 28.80 -17.47 -7.51
CA ASP A 300 29.34 -18.84 -7.44
C ASP A 300 29.05 -19.53 -6.11
N MET A 301 29.04 -18.77 -5.01
CA MET A 301 28.74 -19.34 -3.68
C MET A 301 27.34 -19.91 -3.59
N ASP A 302 26.36 -19.24 -4.21
CA ASP A 302 24.96 -19.66 -4.22
C ASP A 302 24.68 -20.76 -5.25
N MET A 303 25.57 -20.91 -6.25
CA MET A 303 25.51 -21.97 -7.26
C MET A 303 25.95 -23.34 -6.72
N GLN A 304 26.73 -23.38 -5.66
CA GLN A 304 27.35 -24.63 -5.19
C GLN A 304 26.38 -25.82 -5.04
N PRO A 305 25.18 -25.68 -4.47
CA PRO A 305 24.24 -26.79 -4.32
C PRO A 305 23.75 -27.34 -5.68
N TRP A 306 23.80 -26.54 -6.74
CA TRP A 306 23.24 -26.84 -8.05
C TRP A 306 24.31 -27.18 -9.11
N THR A 307 25.58 -27.21 -8.73
CA THR A 307 26.72 -27.54 -9.59
C THR A 307 26.53 -28.83 -10.42
N PRO A 308 25.90 -29.92 -9.94
CA PRO A 308 25.69 -31.12 -10.74
C PRO A 308 24.85 -30.92 -12.02
N PHE A 309 24.00 -29.91 -12.07
CA PHE A 309 23.12 -29.61 -13.22
C PHE A 309 23.76 -28.66 -14.25
N LEU A 310 24.83 -27.95 -13.86
CA LEU A 310 25.52 -26.97 -14.70
C LEU A 310 26.06 -27.52 -16.04
N PRO A 311 26.70 -28.72 -16.11
CA PRO A 311 27.25 -29.21 -17.36
C PRO A 311 26.23 -29.28 -18.49
N LEU A 312 25.00 -29.74 -18.20
CA LEU A 312 23.92 -29.81 -19.18
C LEU A 312 23.50 -28.44 -19.73
N LEU A 313 23.49 -27.42 -18.86
CA LEU A 313 23.14 -26.06 -19.29
C LEU A 313 24.26 -25.36 -20.04
N THR A 314 25.51 -25.60 -19.68
CA THR A 314 26.67 -25.05 -20.40
C THR A 314 26.87 -25.69 -21.76
N GLU A 315 26.72 -27.01 -21.85
CA GLU A 315 26.80 -27.75 -23.13
C GLU A 315 25.68 -27.34 -24.11
N SER A 316 24.48 -27.09 -23.58
CA SER A 316 23.34 -26.60 -24.37
C SER A 316 23.37 -25.08 -24.62
N GLY A 317 24.33 -24.35 -24.08
CA GLY A 317 24.47 -22.90 -24.24
C GLY A 317 23.39 -22.08 -23.49
N ARG A 318 22.66 -22.68 -22.52
CA ARG A 318 21.59 -22.03 -21.79
C ARG A 318 22.09 -21.30 -20.52
N ALA A 319 23.25 -21.67 -20.00
CA ALA A 319 23.88 -20.94 -18.88
C ALA A 319 25.32 -20.57 -19.26
N VAL A 320 25.73 -19.41 -18.81
CA VAL A 320 27.05 -18.83 -19.07
C VAL A 320 27.68 -18.39 -17.77
N SER A 321 28.97 -18.73 -17.56
CA SER A 321 29.76 -18.17 -16.48
C SER A 321 30.14 -16.74 -16.77
N PHE A 322 30.09 -15.90 -15.76
CA PHE A 322 30.53 -14.51 -15.86
C PHE A 322 31.81 -14.36 -15.06
N PRO A 323 32.97 -14.16 -15.71
CA PRO A 323 34.24 -13.96 -14.98
C PRO A 323 34.32 -12.54 -14.44
N GLY A 324 34.67 -12.43 -13.18
CA GLY A 324 34.85 -11.15 -12.48
C GLY A 324 36.10 -10.35 -12.86
N THR A 325 36.66 -10.54 -14.07
CA THR A 325 37.86 -9.80 -14.49
C THR A 325 37.77 -9.46 -15.96
N SER A 326 37.50 -8.23 -16.30
CA SER A 326 37.99 -7.65 -17.55
C SER A 326 38.66 -6.31 -17.22
N ASP A 327 39.69 -5.97 -17.99
CA ASP A 327 40.61 -4.84 -17.86
C ASP A 327 39.97 -3.42 -17.91
N HIS A 328 38.66 -3.33 -17.84
CA HIS A 328 37.92 -2.09 -17.72
C HIS A 328 37.10 -2.07 -16.43
N ALA A 329 37.82 -1.86 -15.32
CA ALA A 329 37.21 -1.61 -14.01
C ALA A 329 36.39 -0.32 -14.06
N SER A 330 35.08 -0.46 -14.30
CA SER A 330 34.13 0.60 -14.00
C SER A 330 34.04 0.78 -12.48
N ARG A 331 33.86 1.98 -12.01
CA ARG A 331 33.84 2.39 -10.57
C ARG A 331 32.73 1.75 -9.74
N VAL A 332 31.97 0.81 -10.27
CA VAL A 332 30.72 0.31 -9.72
C VAL A 332 30.83 -1.11 -9.13
N THR A 333 31.90 -1.89 -9.42
CA THR A 333 32.03 -3.26 -8.98
C THR A 333 33.19 -3.52 -8.03
N ARG A 334 32.98 -4.35 -7.00
CA ARG A 334 34.07 -4.97 -6.24
C ARG A 334 34.78 -5.97 -7.18
N HIS A 335 36.11 -5.98 -7.17
CA HIS A 335 36.98 -6.61 -8.18
C HIS A 335 36.90 -8.15 -8.33
N ASP A 336 36.01 -8.87 -7.61
CA ASP A 336 36.02 -10.35 -7.55
C ASP A 336 34.63 -10.99 -7.80
N ALA A 337 33.72 -10.35 -8.52
CA ALA A 337 32.41 -10.94 -8.79
C ALA A 337 32.51 -12.03 -9.86
N SER A 338 32.34 -13.29 -9.45
CA SER A 338 32.15 -14.43 -10.35
C SER A 338 30.80 -15.10 -10.11
N GLY A 339 30.16 -15.60 -11.14
CA GLY A 339 28.85 -16.21 -11.02
C GLY A 339 28.27 -16.68 -12.35
N TRP A 340 26.97 -16.93 -12.36
CA TRP A 340 26.25 -17.57 -13.41
C TRP A 340 25.02 -16.80 -13.85
N VAL A 341 24.73 -16.81 -15.13
CA VAL A 341 23.58 -16.16 -15.74
C VAL A 341 22.92 -17.08 -16.75
N ALA A 342 21.60 -16.98 -16.91
CA ALA A 342 20.94 -17.56 -18.08
C ALA A 342 21.43 -16.84 -19.35
N ALA A 343 21.57 -17.57 -20.44
CA ALA A 343 22.08 -17.00 -21.71
C ALA A 343 21.28 -15.78 -22.18
N GLU A 344 19.98 -15.78 -21.91
CA GLU A 344 19.03 -14.69 -22.22
C GLU A 344 19.32 -13.39 -21.45
N ASN A 345 19.90 -13.51 -20.27
CA ASN A 345 20.21 -12.37 -19.41
C ASN A 345 21.66 -11.89 -19.55
N ARG A 346 22.48 -12.57 -20.34
CA ARG A 346 23.93 -12.28 -20.45
C ARG A 346 24.21 -10.81 -20.77
N GLU A 347 23.68 -10.30 -21.87
CA GLU A 347 23.92 -8.90 -22.30
C GLU A 347 23.44 -7.87 -21.25
N ARG A 348 22.36 -8.20 -20.52
CA ARG A 348 21.84 -7.34 -19.45
C ARG A 348 22.82 -7.29 -18.28
N VAL A 349 23.31 -8.43 -17.83
CA VAL A 349 24.26 -8.53 -16.72
C VAL A 349 25.62 -7.95 -17.11
N GLU A 350 26.07 -8.10 -18.38
CA GLU A 350 27.26 -7.41 -18.88
C GLU A 350 27.13 -5.89 -18.76
N ARG A 351 25.99 -5.31 -19.13
CA ARG A 351 25.73 -3.85 -18.95
C ARG A 351 25.67 -3.45 -17.48
N LEU A 352 25.12 -4.29 -16.61
CA LEU A 352 25.10 -4.03 -15.17
C LEU A 352 26.52 -3.86 -14.62
N PHE A 353 27.42 -4.78 -14.97
CA PHE A 353 28.78 -4.75 -14.44
C PHE A 353 29.71 -3.77 -15.19
N ALA A 354 29.43 -3.42 -16.46
CA ALA A 354 30.21 -2.46 -17.22
C ALA A 354 29.79 -1.01 -16.94
N ASP A 355 28.49 -0.74 -16.99
CA ASP A 355 27.94 0.63 -17.02
C ASP A 355 27.10 0.98 -15.79
N GLY A 356 26.83 0.01 -14.92
CA GLY A 356 25.96 0.19 -13.75
C GLY A 356 24.49 0.38 -14.11
N ASP A 357 23.99 -0.34 -15.13
CA ASP A 357 22.60 -0.23 -15.63
C ASP A 357 21.58 -0.39 -14.49
N GLU A 358 20.95 0.74 -14.11
CA GLU A 358 20.02 0.81 -12.97
C GLU A 358 18.76 -0.04 -13.17
N GLU A 359 18.28 -0.20 -14.41
CA GLU A 359 17.08 -1.02 -14.67
C GLU A 359 17.37 -2.50 -14.49
N VAL A 360 18.55 -2.93 -14.94
CA VAL A 360 19.00 -4.30 -14.73
C VAL A 360 19.24 -4.56 -13.24
N LEU A 361 19.86 -3.61 -12.54
CA LEU A 361 20.09 -3.70 -11.11
C LEU A 361 18.77 -3.88 -10.34
N VAL A 362 17.75 -3.09 -10.66
CA VAL A 362 16.40 -3.23 -10.04
C VAL A 362 15.83 -4.61 -10.34
N THR A 363 16.01 -5.14 -11.56
CA THR A 363 15.50 -6.47 -11.92
C THR A 363 16.20 -7.58 -11.13
N VAL A 364 17.52 -7.50 -10.97
CA VAL A 364 18.30 -8.44 -10.12
C VAL A 364 17.82 -8.37 -8.68
N VAL A 365 17.76 -7.18 -8.09
CA VAL A 365 17.32 -7.02 -6.70
C VAL A 365 15.88 -7.51 -6.51
N GLN A 366 14.99 -7.28 -7.48
CA GLN A 366 13.61 -7.78 -7.42
C GLN A 366 13.57 -9.31 -7.37
N GLY A 367 14.24 -9.99 -8.30
CA GLY A 367 14.26 -11.47 -8.34
C GLY A 367 14.80 -12.09 -7.05
N TRP A 368 15.83 -11.46 -6.47
CA TRP A 368 16.36 -11.89 -5.19
C TRP A 368 15.39 -11.64 -4.03
N MET A 369 14.78 -10.46 -3.96
CA MET A 369 13.81 -10.16 -2.90
C MET A 369 12.56 -11.05 -2.95
N GLU A 370 12.20 -11.56 -4.11
CA GLU A 370 11.11 -12.54 -4.25
C GLU A 370 11.49 -13.94 -3.74
N SER A 371 12.80 -14.21 -3.61
CA SER A 371 13.37 -15.53 -3.32
C SER A 371 14.03 -15.65 -1.95
N ILE A 372 14.27 -14.52 -1.25
CA ILE A 372 14.91 -14.49 0.09
C ILE A 372 13.99 -13.82 1.10
N GLY A 373 14.18 -14.16 2.37
CA GLY A 373 13.45 -13.51 3.48
C GLY A 373 13.96 -12.11 3.81
N PRO A 374 13.68 -11.62 5.01
CA PRO A 374 14.14 -10.31 5.45
C PRO A 374 15.66 -10.17 5.36
N THR A 375 16.15 -9.11 4.75
CA THR A 375 17.60 -8.84 4.58
C THR A 375 17.89 -7.36 4.69
N THR A 376 19.13 -7.01 5.04
CA THR A 376 19.61 -5.62 4.99
C THR A 376 20.20 -5.31 3.62
N VAL A 377 20.24 -4.01 3.26
CA VAL A 377 20.90 -3.58 2.01
C VAL A 377 22.35 -4.06 1.95
N THR A 378 23.07 -3.95 3.07
CA THR A 378 24.49 -4.36 3.14
C THR A 378 24.66 -5.86 2.90
N GLN A 379 23.81 -6.69 3.55
CA GLN A 379 23.85 -8.15 3.35
C GLN A 379 23.57 -8.53 1.90
N LEU A 380 22.57 -7.91 1.27
CA LEU A 380 22.24 -8.20 -0.12
C LEU A 380 23.33 -7.70 -1.07
N ALA A 381 23.86 -6.50 -0.85
CA ALA A 381 24.95 -5.93 -1.65
C ALA A 381 26.22 -6.79 -1.58
N ASP A 382 26.58 -7.25 -0.38
CA ASP A 382 27.73 -8.13 -0.17
C ASP A 382 27.52 -9.51 -0.84
N ARG A 383 26.33 -10.11 -0.71
CA ARG A 383 26.00 -11.39 -1.34
C ARG A 383 26.03 -11.34 -2.86
N LEU A 384 25.55 -10.24 -3.45
CA LEU A 384 25.50 -10.04 -4.90
C LEU A 384 26.80 -9.48 -5.48
N HIS A 385 27.75 -9.08 -4.66
CA HIS A 385 28.95 -8.34 -5.06
C HIS A 385 28.63 -7.05 -5.82
N LEU A 386 27.56 -6.36 -5.40
CA LEU A 386 27.10 -5.11 -5.99
C LEU A 386 27.33 -3.92 -5.05
N PRO A 387 27.42 -2.67 -5.57
CA PRO A 387 27.61 -1.49 -4.74
C PRO A 387 26.40 -1.21 -3.86
N VAL A 388 26.64 -0.89 -2.58
CA VAL A 388 25.60 -0.63 -1.57
C VAL A 388 24.66 0.50 -2.01
N ASP A 389 25.19 1.57 -2.59
CA ASP A 389 24.40 2.72 -3.06
C ASP A 389 23.43 2.31 -4.18
N GLY A 390 23.88 1.48 -5.12
CA GLY A 390 23.04 0.97 -6.20
C GLY A 390 21.91 0.07 -5.66
N VAL A 391 22.24 -0.86 -4.76
CA VAL A 391 21.25 -1.74 -4.11
C VAL A 391 20.26 -0.91 -3.28
N THR A 392 20.73 0.15 -2.60
CA THR A 392 19.87 1.08 -1.87
C THR A 392 18.86 1.76 -2.80
N ALA A 393 19.33 2.28 -3.94
CA ALA A 393 18.46 2.93 -4.92
C ALA A 393 17.42 1.95 -5.50
N ALA A 394 17.83 0.72 -5.82
CA ALA A 394 16.93 -0.33 -6.29
C ALA A 394 15.87 -0.69 -5.24
N MET A 395 16.27 -0.87 -3.97
CA MET A 395 15.34 -1.14 -2.88
C MET A 395 14.33 -0.01 -2.68
N LEU A 396 14.76 1.25 -2.71
CA LEU A 396 13.88 2.42 -2.61
C LEU A 396 12.90 2.47 -3.78
N LYS A 397 13.32 2.12 -5.00
CA LYS A 397 12.45 2.03 -6.16
C LYS A 397 11.41 0.93 -6.01
N LEU A 398 11.80 -0.27 -5.56
CA LEU A 398 10.88 -1.37 -5.29
C LEU A 398 9.92 -1.07 -4.12
N GLU A 399 10.38 -0.33 -3.11
CA GLU A 399 9.54 0.15 -2.01
C GLU A 399 8.49 1.16 -2.52
N SER A 400 8.89 2.12 -3.36
CA SER A 400 7.95 3.07 -3.96
C SER A 400 6.87 2.38 -4.79
N GLN A 401 7.18 1.23 -5.39
CA GLN A 401 6.24 0.38 -6.11
C GLN A 401 5.43 -0.54 -5.19
N GLY A 402 5.69 -0.52 -3.88
CA GLY A 402 5.02 -1.36 -2.88
C GLY A 402 5.35 -2.86 -3.00
N GLN A 403 6.48 -3.21 -3.63
CA GLN A 403 6.92 -4.61 -3.78
C GLN A 403 7.68 -5.10 -2.55
N VAL A 404 8.53 -4.27 -1.98
CA VAL A 404 9.25 -4.56 -0.74
C VAL A 404 8.81 -3.61 0.38
N LEU A 405 8.97 -4.05 1.61
CA LEU A 405 8.64 -3.29 2.80
C LEU A 405 9.87 -3.24 3.70
N ARG A 406 10.10 -2.06 4.29
CA ARG A 406 11.18 -1.83 5.24
C ARG A 406 10.68 -1.94 6.68
N GLY A 407 11.48 -2.54 7.56
CA GLY A 407 11.13 -2.72 8.96
C GLY A 407 12.25 -3.37 9.78
N GLN A 408 11.92 -3.80 10.98
CA GLN A 408 12.72 -4.69 11.81
C GLN A 408 11.93 -5.98 11.96
N PHE A 409 12.32 -7.01 11.24
CA PHE A 409 11.55 -8.26 11.17
C PHE A 409 12.12 -9.32 12.10
N ARG A 410 13.43 -9.29 12.36
CA ARG A 410 14.09 -10.19 13.31
C ARG A 410 14.26 -9.52 14.66
N PRO A 411 14.13 -10.27 15.79
CA PRO A 411 14.42 -9.74 17.11
C PRO A 411 15.88 -9.27 17.16
N SER A 412 16.11 -8.01 17.50
CA SER A 412 17.45 -7.49 17.67
C SER A 412 18.07 -8.07 18.94
N ALA A 413 19.19 -8.77 18.82
CA ALA A 413 19.97 -9.26 19.96
C ALA A 413 20.55 -8.13 20.86
N SER A 414 20.34 -6.87 20.51
CA SER A 414 20.95 -5.68 21.12
C SER A 414 20.11 -5.01 22.21
N LEU A 415 19.01 -5.59 22.66
CA LEU A 415 18.21 -5.01 23.78
C LEU A 415 18.88 -5.16 25.16
N VAL A 416 20.06 -5.78 25.26
CA VAL A 416 20.73 -6.03 26.56
C VAL A 416 21.85 -5.00 26.87
N THR A 417 22.30 -4.19 25.93
CA THR A 417 23.30 -3.16 26.17
C THR A 417 22.81 -1.81 25.66
N GLY A 418 22.54 -0.89 26.58
CA GLY A 418 21.94 0.44 26.36
C GLY A 418 22.72 1.44 25.48
N HIS A 419 23.30 0.99 24.39
CA HIS A 419 23.79 1.83 23.29
C HIS A 419 22.99 1.52 22.04
N ALA A 420 22.09 2.42 21.67
CA ALA A 420 21.40 2.44 20.39
C ALA A 420 22.45 2.64 19.27
N SER A 421 23.09 1.55 18.84
CA SER A 421 23.69 1.49 17.51
C SER A 421 22.51 1.47 16.52
N GLN A 422 22.54 2.30 15.49
CA GLN A 422 21.56 2.32 14.40
C GLN A 422 21.36 0.90 13.90
N ALA A 423 20.28 0.26 14.33
CA ALA A 423 19.89 -1.06 13.84
C ALA A 423 19.59 -0.86 12.34
N SER A 424 20.38 -1.48 11.48
CA SER A 424 20.19 -1.41 10.03
C SER A 424 18.80 -1.94 9.70
N SER A 425 17.97 -1.12 9.07
CA SER A 425 16.63 -1.50 8.62
C SER A 425 16.71 -2.73 7.72
N GLU A 426 15.86 -3.72 7.96
CA GLU A 426 15.69 -4.88 7.11
C GLU A 426 14.63 -4.60 6.04
N TRP A 427 14.71 -5.32 4.93
CA TRP A 427 13.79 -5.25 3.81
C TRP A 427 13.25 -6.64 3.52
N CYS A 428 11.96 -6.74 3.23
CA CYS A 428 11.33 -8.01 2.90
C CYS A 428 10.31 -7.83 1.78
N HIS A 429 10.27 -8.81 0.86
CA HIS A 429 9.25 -8.81 -0.19
C HIS A 429 7.85 -8.99 0.43
N ARG A 430 6.88 -8.18 0.00
CA ARG A 430 5.53 -8.12 0.59
C ARG A 430 4.79 -9.46 0.65
N ARG A 431 4.99 -10.34 -0.36
CA ARG A 431 4.35 -11.66 -0.39
C ARG A 431 4.92 -12.58 0.68
N LEU A 432 6.25 -12.55 0.84
CA LEU A 432 6.94 -13.33 1.86
C LEU A 432 6.58 -12.83 3.25
N LEU A 433 6.58 -11.52 3.44
CA LEU A 433 6.17 -10.92 4.72
C LEU A 433 4.74 -11.29 5.10
N ALA A 434 3.81 -11.29 4.14
CA ALA A 434 2.43 -11.71 4.38
C ALA A 434 2.31 -13.20 4.75
N ARG A 435 3.22 -14.06 4.25
CA ARG A 435 3.30 -15.48 4.64
C ARG A 435 3.86 -15.64 6.03
N ILE A 436 4.96 -14.94 6.35
CA ILE A 436 5.58 -14.94 7.68
C ILE A 436 4.54 -14.51 8.73
N HIS A 437 3.81 -13.42 8.49
CA HIS A 437 2.74 -12.99 9.38
C HIS A 437 1.68 -14.07 9.62
N ARG A 438 1.25 -14.77 8.57
CA ARG A 438 0.26 -15.86 8.70
C ARG A 438 0.75 -17.06 9.51
N LEU A 439 2.04 -17.33 9.47
CA LEU A 439 2.64 -18.43 10.25
C LEU A 439 3.00 -18.02 11.69
N THR A 440 3.12 -16.71 11.93
CA THR A 440 3.38 -16.15 13.27
C THR A 440 2.12 -16.13 14.15
N ILE A 441 0.91 -16.06 13.54
CA ILE A 441 -0.38 -16.05 14.24
C ILE A 441 -0.84 -17.47 14.55
#